data_12fbb3f43e1394a82c199f203eb91523
#
_entry.id   12fbb3f43e1394a82c199f203eb91523
#
_cell.length_a   1.000
_cell.length_b   1.000
_cell.length_c   1.000
_cell.angle_alpha   90.00
_cell.angle_beta   90.00
_cell.angle_gamma   90.00
#
_symmetry.space_group_name_H-M   'P 1'
#
loop_
_entity.id
_entity.type
_entity.pdbx_description
1 polymer ?
#
loop_
_entity_poly.entity_id
_entity_poly.type
_entity_poly.pdbx_seq_one_letter_code
_entity_poly.pdbx_strand_id
1 'polypeptide(L)'
;MAKLTTYQVMEIAKDTWVINEAGMTAMFLLKGTERALLIDTGVGMTDLKKLISWLTPLPYDVVLTHGHPDHIGGAAQFEEVYIHEKDEDSLKPINYDSIADYVELLGNMGAYDVYDCSPADIRRIQKMPKCLPLKEGMVFELGGRSIEVIETPGHTSGGCCFLDRK
;
A
#
# COMPACT_ATOMS: atom_id res chain seq x y z
N MET A 1 -6.53 -27.41 -8.44
CA MET A 1 -7.39 -26.24 -8.72
C MET A 1 -6.52 -25.13 -9.29
N ALA A 2 -7.07 -24.23 -10.12
CA ALA A 2 -6.32 -23.03 -10.50
C ALA A 2 -6.12 -22.16 -9.25
N LYS A 3 -4.91 -21.60 -9.11
CA LYS A 3 -4.62 -20.68 -8.02
C LYS A 3 -5.31 -19.34 -8.25
N LEU A 4 -5.60 -18.61 -7.17
CA LEU A 4 -6.09 -17.24 -7.24
C LEU A 4 -4.96 -16.29 -7.64
N THR A 5 -5.31 -15.18 -8.28
CA THR A 5 -4.33 -14.11 -8.55
C THR A 5 -3.82 -13.54 -7.22
N THR A 6 -2.58 -13.07 -7.20
CA THR A 6 -1.96 -12.49 -5.98
C THR A 6 -2.75 -11.30 -5.44
N TYR A 7 -3.26 -10.44 -6.34
CA TYR A 7 -4.17 -9.36 -5.97
C TYR A 7 -5.63 -9.78 -6.16
N GLN A 8 -6.41 -9.63 -5.10
CA GLN A 8 -7.88 -9.72 -5.10
C GLN A 8 -8.43 -8.28 -5.05
N VAL A 9 -9.11 -7.85 -6.09
CA VAL A 9 -9.62 -6.47 -6.22
C VAL A 9 -11.12 -6.48 -6.13
N MET A 10 -11.67 -5.64 -5.25
CA MET A 10 -13.12 -5.48 -5.10
C MET A 10 -13.49 -4.02 -4.93
N GLU A 11 -14.46 -3.54 -5.69
CA GLU A 11 -15.07 -2.24 -5.47
C GLU A 11 -16.05 -2.34 -4.30
N ILE A 12 -15.71 -1.73 -3.17
CA ILE A 12 -16.48 -1.79 -1.92
C ILE A 12 -17.46 -0.63 -1.76
N ALA A 13 -17.25 0.44 -2.50
CA ALA A 13 -18.16 1.57 -2.64
C ALA A 13 -17.85 2.26 -3.97
N LYS A 14 -18.73 3.14 -4.43
CA LYS A 14 -18.50 3.90 -5.67
C LYS A 14 -17.12 4.56 -5.64
N ASP A 15 -16.31 4.29 -6.68
CA ASP A 15 -14.96 4.83 -6.84
C ASP A 15 -14.01 4.53 -5.65
N THR A 16 -14.21 3.39 -5.00
CA THR A 16 -13.41 2.93 -3.85
C THR A 16 -13.16 1.43 -3.95
N TRP A 17 -11.90 1.05 -4.12
CA TRP A 17 -11.47 -0.35 -4.23
C TRP A 17 -10.64 -0.76 -3.03
N VAL A 18 -10.87 -1.96 -2.54
CA VAL A 18 -9.91 -2.69 -1.72
C VAL A 18 -9.10 -3.61 -2.63
N ILE A 19 -7.81 -3.63 -2.42
CA ILE A 19 -6.83 -4.47 -3.11
C ILE A 19 -6.17 -5.33 -2.03
N ASN A 20 -6.57 -6.58 -1.94
CA ASN A 20 -5.98 -7.52 -1.01
C ASN A 20 -4.82 -8.26 -1.67
N GLU A 21 -3.66 -8.32 -1.02
CA GLU A 21 -2.49 -9.03 -1.51
C GLU A 21 -2.34 -10.37 -0.76
N ALA A 22 -2.56 -11.47 -1.50
CA ALA A 22 -2.39 -12.85 -1.03
C ALA A 22 -3.10 -13.18 0.32
N GLY A 23 -4.21 -12.49 0.63
CA GLY A 23 -4.94 -12.68 1.89
C GLY A 23 -4.25 -12.07 3.12
N MET A 24 -3.13 -11.38 2.97
CA MET A 24 -2.33 -10.86 4.07
C MET A 24 -2.61 -9.40 4.39
N THR A 25 -2.56 -8.53 3.40
CA THR A 25 -2.71 -7.09 3.61
C THR A 25 -3.72 -6.48 2.63
N ALA A 26 -4.30 -5.37 3.03
CA ALA A 26 -5.26 -4.63 2.22
C ALA A 26 -4.73 -3.22 1.94
N MET A 27 -4.74 -2.87 0.66
CA MET A 27 -4.51 -1.53 0.15
C MET A 27 -5.83 -0.95 -0.33
N PHE A 28 -5.94 0.36 -0.41
CA PHE A 28 -7.16 1.00 -0.89
C PHE A 28 -6.83 1.99 -2.00
N LEU A 29 -7.64 1.97 -3.07
CA LEU A 29 -7.63 3.00 -4.10
C LEU A 29 -8.92 3.80 -4.01
N LEU A 30 -8.80 5.09 -3.76
CA LEU A 30 -9.89 6.05 -3.68
C LEU A 30 -9.80 7.01 -4.87
N LYS A 31 -10.88 7.15 -5.64
CA LYS A 31 -10.89 7.98 -6.84
C LYS A 31 -11.89 9.13 -6.69
N GLY A 32 -11.48 10.32 -7.05
CA GLY A 32 -12.35 11.46 -7.32
C GLY A 32 -12.55 11.65 -8.82
N THR A 33 -12.89 12.86 -9.24
CA THR A 33 -13.06 13.20 -10.67
C THR A 33 -11.76 13.66 -11.33
N GLU A 34 -10.76 14.08 -10.56
CA GLU A 34 -9.52 14.69 -11.08
C GLU A 34 -8.28 13.89 -10.71
N ARG A 35 -8.27 13.28 -9.53
CA ARG A 35 -7.15 12.51 -8.98
C ARG A 35 -7.63 11.26 -8.25
N ALA A 36 -6.69 10.40 -7.92
CA ALA A 36 -6.90 9.27 -7.02
C ALA A 36 -5.88 9.28 -5.88
N LEU A 37 -6.13 8.47 -4.85
CA LEU A 37 -5.25 8.24 -3.73
C LEU A 37 -5.09 6.74 -3.53
N LEU A 38 -3.86 6.25 -3.58
CA LEU A 38 -3.50 4.89 -3.19
C LEU A 38 -3.03 4.89 -1.75
N ILE A 39 -3.69 4.12 -0.91
CA ILE A 39 -3.34 3.95 0.51
C ILE A 39 -2.68 2.60 0.68
N ASP A 40 -1.43 2.60 1.12
CA ASP A 40 -0.51 1.48 1.27
C ASP A 40 -0.10 0.79 -0.05
N THR A 41 0.94 -0.02 0.03
CA THR A 41 1.58 -0.64 -1.13
C THR A 41 1.77 -2.15 -1.00
N GLY A 42 1.26 -2.74 0.09
CA GLY A 42 1.36 -4.17 0.34
C GLY A 42 2.77 -4.65 0.65
N VAL A 43 2.96 -5.96 0.56
CA VAL A 43 4.27 -6.63 0.72
C VAL A 43 5.16 -6.40 -0.51
N GLY A 44 4.55 -6.11 -1.66
CA GLY A 44 5.27 -5.85 -2.90
C GLY A 44 5.57 -7.10 -3.72
N MET A 45 4.71 -8.10 -3.67
CA MET A 45 4.90 -9.38 -4.37
C MET A 45 4.79 -9.25 -5.89
N THR A 46 3.90 -8.36 -6.38
CA THR A 46 3.64 -8.21 -7.82
C THR A 46 3.64 -6.72 -8.24
N ASP A 47 3.31 -6.46 -9.51
CA ASP A 47 3.32 -5.12 -10.10
C ASP A 47 2.06 -4.33 -9.72
N LEU A 48 2.09 -3.69 -8.55
CA LEU A 48 0.99 -2.86 -8.06
C LEU A 48 0.77 -1.64 -8.97
N LYS A 49 1.84 -1.01 -9.45
CA LYS A 49 1.75 0.15 -10.35
C LYS A 49 0.99 -0.19 -11.63
N LYS A 50 1.24 -1.37 -12.19
CA LYS A 50 0.50 -1.87 -13.35
C LYS A 50 -0.97 -2.13 -13.03
N LEU A 51 -1.27 -2.71 -11.87
CA LEU A 51 -2.66 -2.91 -11.44
C LEU A 51 -3.40 -1.57 -11.32
N ILE A 52 -2.80 -0.57 -10.66
CA ILE A 52 -3.42 0.75 -10.50
C ILE A 52 -3.70 1.39 -11.87
N SER A 53 -2.80 1.24 -12.86
CA SER A 53 -3.02 1.78 -14.21
C SER A 53 -4.23 1.18 -14.95
N TRP A 54 -4.68 -0.01 -14.56
CA TRP A 54 -5.90 -0.62 -15.08
C TRP A 54 -7.17 -0.13 -14.36
N LEU A 55 -7.04 0.26 -13.08
CA LEU A 55 -8.18 0.73 -12.28
C LEU A 55 -8.49 2.21 -12.51
N THR A 56 -7.47 3.01 -12.80
CA THR A 56 -7.65 4.46 -13.07
C THR A 56 -6.59 5.02 -14.02
N PRO A 57 -6.99 5.85 -15.00
CA PRO A 57 -6.06 6.65 -15.78
C PRO A 57 -5.69 7.99 -15.12
N LEU A 58 -6.31 8.33 -13.97
CA LEU A 58 -6.07 9.59 -13.29
C LEU A 58 -4.68 9.63 -12.64
N PRO A 59 -4.07 10.81 -12.51
CA PRO A 59 -2.92 10.98 -11.64
C PRO A 59 -3.30 10.63 -10.21
N TYR A 60 -2.37 10.06 -9.46
CA TYR A 60 -2.62 9.65 -8.08
C TYR A 60 -1.41 9.91 -7.19
N ASP A 61 -1.69 10.12 -5.90
CA ASP A 61 -0.70 10.16 -4.85
C ASP A 61 -0.69 8.81 -4.12
N VAL A 62 0.44 8.46 -3.51
CA VAL A 62 0.61 7.25 -2.71
C VAL A 62 0.90 7.65 -1.28
N VAL A 63 0.06 7.21 -0.35
CA VAL A 63 0.19 7.48 1.08
C VAL A 63 0.34 6.17 1.84
N LEU A 64 1.13 6.19 2.89
CA LEU A 64 1.38 5.03 3.73
C LEU A 64 0.77 5.24 5.10
N THR A 65 -0.02 4.27 5.56
CA THR A 65 -0.65 4.33 6.88
C THR A 65 0.39 4.27 7.98
N HIS A 66 1.41 3.44 7.82
CA HIS A 66 2.51 3.27 8.77
C HIS A 66 3.67 2.47 8.15
N GLY A 67 4.77 2.31 8.89
CA GLY A 67 6.03 1.79 8.39
C GLY A 67 6.23 0.26 8.45
N HIS A 68 5.21 -0.57 8.62
CA HIS A 68 5.38 -2.02 8.61
C HIS A 68 5.55 -2.59 7.19
N PRO A 69 6.37 -3.65 7.02
CA PRO A 69 6.73 -4.18 5.71
C PRO A 69 5.56 -4.60 4.81
N ASP A 70 4.47 -5.07 5.39
CA ASP A 70 3.25 -5.46 4.67
C ASP A 70 2.41 -4.26 4.18
N HIS A 71 2.78 -3.04 4.56
CA HIS A 71 2.17 -1.80 4.09
C HIS A 71 3.09 -1.00 3.16
N ILE A 72 4.41 -1.10 3.36
CA ILE A 72 5.41 -0.32 2.62
C ILE A 72 6.22 -1.13 1.61
N GLY A 73 6.05 -2.46 1.55
CA GLY A 73 6.91 -3.35 0.76
C GLY A 73 6.91 -3.06 -0.74
N GLY A 74 5.79 -2.58 -1.28
CA GLY A 74 5.67 -2.17 -2.68
C GLY A 74 6.07 -0.71 -2.97
N ALA A 75 6.45 0.08 -1.96
CA ALA A 75 6.71 1.53 -2.09
C ALA A 75 7.79 1.87 -3.13
N ALA A 76 8.81 1.01 -3.30
CA ALA A 76 9.86 1.19 -4.30
C ALA A 76 9.39 1.16 -5.76
N GLN A 77 8.14 0.76 -6.02
CA GLN A 77 7.53 0.83 -7.35
C GLN A 77 7.15 2.26 -7.74
N PHE A 78 7.12 3.20 -6.78
CA PHE A 78 6.71 4.58 -6.95
C PHE A 78 7.90 5.53 -6.80
N GLU A 79 7.82 6.70 -7.43
CA GLU A 79 8.88 7.70 -7.34
C GLU A 79 8.82 8.48 -6.02
N GLU A 80 7.61 8.76 -5.56
CA GLU A 80 7.31 9.51 -4.34
C GLU A 80 6.21 8.80 -3.55
N VAL A 81 6.32 8.83 -2.22
CA VAL A 81 5.29 8.37 -1.29
C VAL A 81 5.18 9.31 -0.10
N TYR A 82 3.99 9.48 0.43
CA TYR A 82 3.77 10.22 1.67
C TYR A 82 3.84 9.26 2.85
N ILE A 83 4.62 9.60 3.86
CA ILE A 83 4.74 8.86 5.11
C ILE A 83 4.96 9.83 6.27
N HIS A 84 4.45 9.49 7.45
CA HIS A 84 4.72 10.25 8.66
C HIS A 84 6.21 10.19 9.04
N GLU A 85 6.81 11.32 9.47
CA GLU A 85 8.25 11.44 9.74
C GLU A 85 8.78 10.41 10.75
N LYS A 86 7.96 10.00 11.72
CA LYS A 86 8.34 9.00 12.75
C LYS A 86 8.46 7.59 12.21
N ASP A 87 7.88 7.30 11.03
CA ASP A 87 7.93 6.00 10.39
C ASP A 87 8.78 6.02 9.09
N GLU A 88 9.32 7.19 8.68
CA GLU A 88 10.13 7.33 7.46
C GLU A 88 11.37 6.42 7.46
N ASP A 89 11.98 6.21 8.62
CA ASP A 89 13.14 5.34 8.76
C ASP A 89 12.87 3.88 8.37
N SER A 90 11.62 3.44 8.42
CA SER A 90 11.21 2.10 7.98
C SER A 90 11.37 1.90 6.48
N LEU A 91 11.34 2.98 5.69
CA LEU A 91 11.60 2.96 4.24
C LEU A 91 13.10 2.99 3.88
N LYS A 92 14.00 3.25 4.83
CA LYS A 92 15.43 3.03 4.61
C LYS A 92 15.62 1.57 4.25
N PRO A 93 16.67 1.17 3.44
CA PRO A 93 16.71 -0.13 2.79
C PRO A 93 16.11 -1.17 3.71
N ILE A 94 14.86 -1.55 3.39
CA ILE A 94 14.03 -2.40 4.26
C ILE A 94 14.92 -3.55 4.67
N ASN A 95 15.09 -3.67 5.95
CA ASN A 95 15.93 -4.70 6.51
C ASN A 95 15.41 -6.01 5.94
N TYR A 96 16.23 -6.66 5.11
CA TYR A 96 15.88 -7.83 4.33
C TYR A 96 15.28 -8.93 5.21
N ASP A 97 15.69 -8.92 6.47
CA ASP A 97 15.26 -9.85 7.49
C ASP A 97 13.75 -9.70 7.79
N SER A 98 13.22 -8.48 7.85
CA SER A 98 11.79 -8.27 8.11
C SER A 98 10.88 -8.71 6.97
N ILE A 99 11.34 -8.62 5.72
CA ILE A 99 10.61 -9.18 4.57
C ILE A 99 10.69 -10.71 4.58
N ALA A 100 11.83 -11.28 4.96
CA ALA A 100 11.98 -12.73 5.08
C ALA A 100 10.98 -13.32 6.08
N ASP A 101 10.72 -12.62 7.19
CA ASP A 101 9.73 -13.03 8.19
C ASP A 101 8.31 -13.08 7.59
N TYR A 102 7.96 -12.11 6.72
CA TYR A 102 6.67 -12.12 6.01
C TYR A 102 6.58 -13.23 4.96
N VAL A 103 7.67 -13.53 4.26
CA VAL A 103 7.75 -14.67 3.33
C VAL A 103 7.48 -15.98 4.05
N GLU A 104 8.10 -16.18 5.20
CA GLU A 104 7.90 -17.35 6.03
C GLU A 104 6.46 -17.43 6.57
N LEU A 105 5.93 -16.30 7.05
CA LEU A 105 4.56 -16.20 7.56
C LEU A 105 3.55 -16.57 6.46
N LEU A 106 3.70 -16.06 5.24
CA LEU A 106 2.86 -16.40 4.10
C LEU A 106 2.89 -17.90 3.80
N GLY A 107 4.08 -18.52 3.86
CA GLY A 107 4.25 -19.96 3.70
C GLY A 107 3.50 -20.75 4.77
N ASN A 108 3.65 -20.35 6.03
CA ASN A 108 2.98 -20.97 7.17
C ASN A 108 1.44 -20.83 7.12
N MET A 109 0.94 -19.76 6.51
CA MET A 109 -0.50 -19.56 6.26
C MET A 109 -1.02 -20.34 5.05
N GLY A 110 -0.16 -21.03 4.30
CA GLY A 110 -0.54 -21.77 3.09
C GLY A 110 -0.85 -20.86 1.88
N ALA A 111 -0.39 -19.62 1.88
CA ALA A 111 -0.70 -18.66 0.82
C ALA A 111 -0.20 -19.14 -0.55
N TYR A 112 0.97 -19.78 -0.59
CA TYR A 112 1.57 -20.30 -1.84
C TYR A 112 0.82 -21.48 -2.46
N ASP A 113 -0.06 -22.13 -1.71
CA ASP A 113 -0.95 -23.18 -2.21
C ASP A 113 -2.23 -22.60 -2.84
N VAL A 114 -2.67 -21.46 -2.34
CA VAL A 114 -3.93 -20.81 -2.71
C VAL A 114 -3.72 -19.74 -3.79
N TYR A 115 -2.68 -18.93 -3.67
CA TYR A 115 -2.42 -17.79 -4.55
C TYR A 115 -1.28 -18.09 -5.54
N ASP A 116 -1.35 -17.46 -6.71
CA ASP A 116 -0.30 -17.53 -7.73
C ASP A 116 0.85 -16.59 -7.37
N CYS A 117 1.56 -16.93 -6.32
CA CYS A 117 2.73 -16.22 -5.80
C CYS A 117 3.74 -17.19 -5.20
N SER A 118 4.96 -16.73 -5.05
CA SER A 118 6.07 -17.50 -4.47
C SER A 118 7.01 -16.58 -3.69
N PRO A 119 7.88 -17.11 -2.83
CA PRO A 119 8.91 -16.31 -2.14
C PRO A 119 9.81 -15.50 -3.11
N ALA A 120 10.00 -16.00 -4.35
CA ALA A 120 10.83 -15.32 -5.34
C ALA A 120 10.18 -14.07 -5.94
N ASP A 121 8.87 -13.91 -5.81
CA ASP A 121 8.12 -12.78 -6.39
C ASP A 121 8.25 -11.52 -5.54
N ILE A 122 8.66 -11.63 -4.28
CA ILE A 122 8.87 -10.47 -3.43
C ILE A 122 10.02 -9.64 -3.99
N ARG A 123 9.65 -8.48 -4.52
CA ARG A 123 10.59 -7.60 -5.20
C ARG A 123 11.53 -6.96 -4.21
N ARG A 124 12.83 -7.13 -4.46
CA ARG A 124 13.87 -6.43 -3.69
C ARG A 124 13.76 -4.94 -3.96
N ILE A 125 13.62 -4.15 -2.90
CA ILE A 125 13.73 -2.69 -3.02
C ILE A 125 15.15 -2.36 -3.46
N GLN A 126 15.30 -1.88 -4.69
CA GLN A 126 16.59 -1.45 -5.24
C GLN A 126 16.80 0.05 -5.10
N LYS A 127 15.71 0.81 -4.98
CA LYS A 127 15.73 2.27 -4.86
C LYS A 127 14.61 2.72 -3.92
N MET A 128 14.97 3.53 -2.94
CA MET A 128 13.98 4.17 -2.06
C MET A 128 13.17 5.19 -2.83
N PRO A 129 11.84 5.27 -2.62
CA PRO A 129 11.06 6.39 -3.08
C PRO A 129 11.49 7.67 -2.38
N LYS A 130 11.19 8.81 -2.96
CA LYS A 130 11.28 10.08 -2.25
C LYS A 130 10.15 10.14 -1.22
N CYS A 131 10.50 10.29 0.05
CA CYS A 131 9.55 10.46 1.13
C CYS A 131 9.05 11.91 1.16
N LEU A 132 7.74 12.07 1.15
CA LEU A 132 7.04 13.32 1.35
C LEU A 132 6.39 13.30 2.73
N PRO A 133 6.38 14.42 3.46
CA PRO A 133 5.85 14.44 4.81
C PRO A 133 4.32 14.26 4.82
N LEU A 134 3.85 13.30 5.62
CA LEU A 134 2.44 13.14 5.97
C LEU A 134 2.23 13.71 7.37
N LYS A 135 1.17 14.52 7.55
CA LYS A 135 0.93 15.24 8.80
C LYS A 135 -0.55 15.32 9.12
N GLU A 136 -0.86 15.46 10.40
CA GLU A 136 -2.21 15.74 10.90
C GLU A 136 -2.88 16.87 10.12
N GLY A 137 -4.14 16.65 9.74
CA GLY A 137 -4.97 17.63 9.06
C GLY A 137 -4.61 17.90 7.59
N MET A 138 -3.60 17.22 7.01
CA MET A 138 -3.40 17.29 5.56
C MET A 138 -4.63 16.76 4.82
N VAL A 139 -4.97 17.40 3.70
CA VAL A 139 -6.11 17.01 2.88
C VAL A 139 -5.64 16.73 1.45
N PHE A 140 -6.02 15.57 0.93
CA PHE A 140 -5.84 15.21 -0.48
C PHE A 140 -7.16 15.48 -1.22
N GLU A 141 -7.16 16.49 -2.08
CA GLU A 141 -8.30 16.86 -2.91
C GLU A 141 -8.29 16.03 -4.20
N LEU A 142 -9.33 15.20 -4.38
CA LEU A 142 -9.41 14.26 -5.50
C LEU A 142 -10.37 14.73 -6.63
N GLY A 143 -10.99 15.90 -6.43
CA GLY A 143 -12.09 16.39 -7.28
C GLY A 143 -13.44 15.84 -6.81
N GLY A 144 -14.19 16.66 -6.04
CA GLY A 144 -15.48 16.28 -5.46
C GLY A 144 -15.41 15.24 -4.34
N ARG A 145 -14.20 14.94 -3.85
CA ARG A 145 -13.91 14.05 -2.73
C ARG A 145 -12.62 14.50 -2.09
N SER A 146 -12.61 14.64 -0.77
CA SER A 146 -11.42 15.01 -0.01
C SER A 146 -11.11 13.98 1.07
N ILE A 147 -9.83 13.68 1.22
CA ILE A 147 -9.33 12.68 2.18
C ILE A 147 -8.43 13.40 3.17
N GLU A 148 -8.84 13.41 4.43
CA GLU A 148 -8.11 14.06 5.52
C GLU A 148 -7.25 13.05 6.28
N VAL A 149 -6.03 13.44 6.59
CA VAL A 149 -5.08 12.66 7.40
C VAL A 149 -5.36 12.89 8.87
N ILE A 150 -5.53 11.81 9.62
CA ILE A 150 -5.67 11.81 11.08
C ILE A 150 -4.52 11.00 11.67
N GLU A 151 -3.66 11.63 12.47
CA GLU A 151 -2.61 10.90 13.19
C GLU A 151 -3.24 9.99 14.28
N THR A 152 -2.85 8.73 14.23
CA THR A 152 -3.34 7.68 15.16
C THR A 152 -2.18 6.88 15.72
N PRO A 153 -1.24 7.53 16.45
CA PRO A 153 -0.08 6.83 17.00
C PRO A 153 -0.50 5.74 17.99
N GLY A 154 0.19 4.61 17.96
CA GLY A 154 -0.08 3.47 18.84
C GLY A 154 0.56 2.20 18.32
N HIS A 155 0.05 1.66 17.21
CA HIS A 155 0.61 0.50 16.52
C HIS A 155 2.04 0.79 16.01
N THR A 156 2.24 1.95 15.39
CA THR A 156 3.53 2.61 15.21
C THR A 156 3.48 4.03 15.75
N SER A 157 4.63 4.69 15.87
CA SER A 157 4.69 6.08 16.32
C SER A 157 4.19 7.09 15.27
N GLY A 158 4.21 6.71 14.00
CA GLY A 158 3.79 7.52 12.85
C GLY A 158 2.50 7.03 12.20
N GLY A 159 1.75 6.15 12.88
CA GLY A 159 0.50 5.61 12.34
C GLY A 159 -0.53 6.70 12.00
N CYS A 160 -1.15 6.59 10.82
CA CYS A 160 -2.17 7.51 10.33
C CYS A 160 -3.41 6.77 9.83
N CYS A 161 -4.57 7.38 10.00
CA CYS A 161 -5.83 7.02 9.35
C CYS A 161 -6.19 8.06 8.29
N PHE A 162 -7.05 7.68 7.36
CA PHE A 162 -7.50 8.52 6.27
C PHE A 162 -9.02 8.65 6.33
N LEU A 163 -9.50 9.86 6.64
CA LEU A 163 -10.93 10.15 6.75
C LEU A 163 -11.47 10.63 5.41
N ASP A 164 -12.36 9.84 4.82
CA ASP A 164 -13.07 10.19 3.59
C ASP A 164 -14.23 11.12 3.90
N ARG A 165 -14.14 12.35 3.42
CA ARG A 165 -15.19 13.37 3.55
C ARG A 165 -15.93 13.49 2.22
N LYS A 166 -16.82 12.54 1.96
CA LYS A 166 -17.79 12.63 0.85
C LYS A 166 -18.94 13.56 1.17
#